data_c057a3e7467d90816349f83bea351c21
#
_entry.id   c057a3e7467d90816349f83bea351c21
#
_cell.length_a   1.000
_cell.length_b   1.000
_cell.length_c   1.000
_cell.angle_alpha   90.00
_cell.angle_beta   90.00
_cell.angle_gamma   90.00
#
_symmetry.space_group_name_H-M   'P 1'
#
loop_
_entity.id
_entity.type
_entity.pdbx_description
1 polymer ?
#
loop_
_entity_poly.entity_id
_entity_poly.type
_entity_poly.pdbx_seq_one_letter_code
_entity_poly.pdbx_strand_id
1 'polypeptide(L)'
;YWEVTGNYTTKPVFSDKPGAPPSLTPEQREKRQFDKAAEALKQALEASPDLQGLKNNLLVDQTPEGMRVQIVDNEGKSMFASGSTQMNDDMRKLLTKVVQAIGPLNNKIAIRGHTDATPFANNPQGNWDLSSQRASVTLKALTAMGLSPNRLADVSGRAEMDPLFPENPKDPRNRRISIILFKQAQ
;
A
#
# COMPACT_ATOMS: atom_id res chain seq x y z
N TYR A 1 -34.54 -41.53 -33.92
CA TYR A 1 -34.33 -41.32 -33.73
C TYR A 1 -33.85 -40.51 -33.33
N TRP A 2 -33.71 -40.11 -33.07
CA TRP A 2 -33.38 -39.48 -32.76
C TRP A 2 -32.83 -38.69 -32.27
N GLU A 3 -32.54 -38.42 -32.04
CA GLU A 3 -32.15 -37.82 -31.66
C GLU A 3 -31.90 -36.94 -31.04
N VAL A 4 -31.97 -36.68 -30.91
CA VAL A 4 -31.79 -35.91 -30.38
C VAL A 4 -31.28 -35.34 -29.89
N THR A 5 -31.03 -35.17 -29.86
CA THR A 5 -30.54 -34.92 -29.43
C THR A 5 -29.95 -34.06 -29.11
N GLY A 6 -29.88 -33.53 -28.99
CA GLY A 6 -29.26 -32.71 -28.67
C GLY A 6 -28.70 -32.00 -28.23
N ASN A 7 -28.49 -31.84 -28.04
CA ASN A 7 -27.98 -31.20 -27.65
C ASN A 7 -27.25 -30.62 -27.14
N TYR A 8 -27.04 -30.39 -26.98
CA TYR A 8 -26.47 -30.07 -26.29
C TYR A 8 -25.44 -29.59 -26.42
N THR A 9 -25.16 -29.41 -26.50
CA THR A 9 -24.42 -29.09 -26.68
C THR A 9 -23.73 -28.44 -26.26
N THR A 10 -23.73 -28.15 -25.76
CA THR A 10 -23.06 -27.86 -25.24
C THR A 10 -22.02 -27.35 -25.44
N LYS A 11 -21.54 -26.81 -25.26
CA LYS A 11 -20.68 -26.20 -25.45
C LYS A 11 -19.55 -26.42 -24.90
N PRO A 12 -18.79 -26.39 -25.28
CA PRO A 12 -17.65 -26.71 -25.01
C PRO A 12 -16.93 -25.96 -24.37
N VAL A 13 -16.93 -25.60 -24.12
CA VAL A 13 -16.37 -24.99 -23.38
C VAL A 13 -15.06 -24.94 -23.52
N PHE A 14 -14.51 -25.29 -24.07
CA PHE A 14 -13.37 -25.32 -24.05
C PHE A 14 -12.58 -24.98 -24.72
N SER A 15 -12.56 -24.89 -24.74
CA SER A 15 -11.79 -24.39 -25.33
C SER A 15 -10.50 -24.43 -25.09
N ASP A 16 -10.15 -25.00 -24.36
CA ASP A 16 -8.82 -24.95 -24.13
C ASP A 16 -8.10 -25.79 -25.08
N LYS A 17 -7.19 -25.22 -25.71
CA LYS A 17 -6.29 -26.00 -26.51
C LYS A 17 -5.48 -26.88 -25.57
N PRO A 18 -5.21 -28.11 -25.94
CA PRO A 18 -4.33 -28.95 -25.13
C PRO A 18 -3.00 -28.24 -24.88
N GLY A 19 -2.57 -28.20 -23.64
CA GLY A 19 -1.34 -27.56 -23.28
C GLY A 19 -1.46 -26.08 -22.95
N ALA A 20 -2.62 -25.46 -23.16
CA ALA A 20 -2.81 -24.09 -22.75
C ALA A 20 -2.88 -24.01 -21.23
N PRO A 21 -2.28 -22.97 -20.63
CA PRO A 21 -2.42 -22.81 -19.18
C PRO A 21 -3.86 -22.50 -18.83
N PRO A 22 -4.35 -22.96 -17.68
CA PRO A 22 -5.69 -22.64 -17.25
C PRO A 22 -5.84 -21.13 -17.05
N SER A 23 -7.04 -20.62 -17.28
CA SER A 23 -7.36 -19.22 -17.04
C SER A 23 -7.22 -18.91 -15.55
N LEU A 24 -6.66 -17.74 -15.25
CA LEU A 24 -6.55 -17.30 -13.87
C LEU A 24 -7.91 -16.90 -13.32
N THR A 25 -8.12 -17.20 -12.05
CA THR A 25 -9.28 -16.67 -11.32
C THR A 25 -9.12 -15.17 -11.12
N PRO A 26 -10.22 -14.44 -10.83
CA PRO A 26 -10.11 -13.02 -10.47
C PRO A 26 -9.13 -12.78 -9.33
N GLU A 27 -9.13 -13.63 -8.31
CA GLU A 27 -8.23 -13.52 -7.17
C GLU A 27 -6.77 -13.70 -7.58
N GLN A 28 -6.51 -14.68 -8.45
CA GLN A 28 -5.15 -14.91 -8.94
C GLN A 28 -4.66 -13.75 -9.80
N ARG A 29 -5.54 -13.17 -10.63
CA ARG A 29 -5.19 -12.00 -11.43
C ARG A 29 -4.86 -10.80 -10.56
N GLU A 30 -5.66 -10.57 -9.52
CA GLU A 30 -5.42 -9.46 -8.59
C GLU A 30 -4.11 -9.64 -7.84
N LYS A 31 -3.86 -10.85 -7.33
CA LYS A 31 -2.58 -11.15 -6.67
C LYS A 31 -1.40 -10.88 -7.60
N ARG A 32 -1.53 -11.27 -8.85
CA ARG A 32 -0.49 -11.04 -9.84
C ARG A 32 -0.28 -9.54 -10.10
N GLN A 33 -1.36 -8.76 -10.13
CA GLN A 33 -1.26 -7.31 -10.27
C GLN A 33 -0.56 -6.69 -9.06
N PHE A 34 -0.86 -7.14 -7.87
CA PHE A 34 -0.19 -6.67 -6.65
C PHE A 34 1.29 -7.03 -6.66
N ASP A 35 1.62 -8.26 -7.00
CA ASP A 35 3.02 -8.70 -7.09
C ASP A 35 3.79 -7.87 -8.11
N LYS A 36 3.16 -7.57 -9.24
CA LYS A 36 3.77 -6.76 -10.30
C LYS A 36 4.00 -5.33 -9.83
N ALA A 37 3.04 -4.75 -9.12
CA ALA A 37 3.18 -3.40 -8.58
C ALA A 37 4.29 -3.34 -7.53
N ALA A 38 4.36 -4.35 -6.65
CA ALA A 38 5.41 -4.44 -5.65
C ALA A 38 6.79 -4.54 -6.29
N GLU A 39 6.93 -5.35 -7.33
CA GLU A 39 8.19 -5.50 -8.06
C GLU A 39 8.57 -4.22 -8.78
N ALA A 40 7.59 -3.53 -9.40
CA ALA A 40 7.83 -2.26 -10.07
C ALA A 40 8.35 -1.21 -9.08
N LEU A 41 7.79 -1.19 -7.88
CA LEU A 41 8.22 -0.27 -6.84
C LEU A 41 9.65 -0.57 -6.38
N LYS A 42 9.95 -1.83 -6.17
CA LYS A 42 11.30 -2.27 -5.80
C LYS A 42 12.32 -1.88 -6.87
N GLN A 43 12.00 -2.14 -8.14
CA GLN A 43 12.89 -1.79 -9.25
C GLN A 43 13.07 -0.28 -9.37
N ALA A 44 12.01 0.50 -9.13
CA ALA A 44 12.09 1.95 -9.18
C ALA A 44 13.06 2.50 -8.12
N LEU A 45 13.07 1.90 -6.93
CA LEU A 45 14.01 2.28 -5.89
C LEU A 45 15.44 1.92 -6.28
N GLU A 46 15.64 0.73 -6.82
CA GLU A 46 16.98 0.28 -7.22
C GLU A 46 17.55 1.10 -8.37
N ALA A 47 16.68 1.58 -9.27
CA ALA A 47 17.09 2.36 -10.42
C ALA A 47 17.36 3.83 -10.12
N SER A 48 17.01 4.31 -8.94
CA SER A 48 17.11 5.72 -8.57
C SER A 48 18.29 5.94 -7.63
N PRO A 49 19.38 6.56 -8.09
CA PRO A 49 20.57 6.74 -7.24
C PRO A 49 20.28 7.52 -5.96
N ASP A 50 19.37 8.50 -6.01
CA ASP A 50 19.02 9.32 -4.85
C ASP A 50 18.11 8.59 -3.86
N LEU A 51 17.62 7.39 -4.19
CA LEU A 51 16.77 6.58 -3.31
C LEU A 51 17.50 5.37 -2.74
N GLN A 52 18.80 5.20 -3.03
CA GLN A 52 19.53 4.02 -2.56
C GLN A 52 19.58 3.92 -1.04
N GLY A 53 19.65 5.04 -0.34
CA GLY A 53 19.67 5.05 1.12
C GLY A 53 18.29 4.85 1.77
N LEU A 54 17.24 4.68 0.98
CA LEU A 54 15.86 4.60 1.47
C LEU A 54 15.24 3.22 1.34
N LYS A 55 16.01 2.20 0.96
CA LYS A 55 15.49 0.84 0.78
C LYS A 55 14.81 0.30 2.03
N ASN A 56 15.38 0.60 3.20
CA ASN A 56 14.85 0.11 4.46
C ASN A 56 13.70 0.96 5.00
N ASN A 57 13.39 2.05 4.33
CA ASN A 57 12.26 2.91 4.70
C ASN A 57 10.97 2.52 3.97
N LEU A 58 11.02 1.55 3.07
CA LEU A 58 9.86 1.11 2.32
C LEU A 58 9.67 -0.38 2.53
N LEU A 59 8.50 -0.76 3.02
CA LEU A 59 8.13 -2.16 3.24
C LEU A 59 6.87 -2.45 2.43
N VAL A 60 6.88 -3.57 1.71
CA VAL A 60 5.71 -3.99 0.93
C VAL A 60 5.38 -5.43 1.31
N ASP A 61 4.14 -5.67 1.69
CA ASP A 61 3.68 -7.01 2.00
C ASP A 61 2.22 -7.17 1.59
N GLN A 62 1.71 -8.37 1.73
CA GLN A 62 0.31 -8.65 1.52
C GLN A 62 -0.34 -9.05 2.83
N THR A 63 -1.53 -8.51 3.05
CA THR A 63 -2.32 -8.76 4.25
C THR A 63 -3.67 -9.32 3.82
N PRO A 64 -4.50 -9.81 4.76
CA PRO A 64 -5.85 -10.22 4.42
C PRO A 64 -6.68 -9.11 3.77
N GLU A 65 -6.38 -7.83 4.04
CA GLU A 65 -7.08 -6.70 3.44
C GLU A 65 -6.66 -6.45 1.99
N GLY A 66 -5.41 -6.72 1.67
CA GLY A 66 -4.84 -6.47 0.34
C GLY A 66 -3.35 -6.18 0.39
N MET A 67 -2.85 -5.48 -0.62
CA MET A 67 -1.44 -5.10 -0.68
C MET A 67 -1.18 -3.91 0.24
N ARG A 68 -0.15 -4.01 1.05
CA ARG A 68 0.21 -2.93 1.97
C ARG A 68 1.59 -2.40 1.65
N VAL A 69 1.68 -1.09 1.47
CA VAL A 69 2.94 -0.36 1.32
C VAL A 69 3.12 0.47 2.58
N GLN A 70 4.23 0.31 3.27
CA GLN A 70 4.52 1.09 4.46
C GLN A 70 5.79 1.90 4.27
N ILE A 71 5.72 3.17 4.60
CA ILE A 71 6.87 4.07 4.61
C ILE A 71 7.17 4.33 6.07
N VAL A 72 8.34 3.85 6.51
CA VAL A 72 8.71 3.83 7.93
C VAL A 72 9.92 4.72 8.17
N ASP A 73 9.99 5.29 9.37
CA ASP A 73 11.22 5.94 9.84
C ASP A 73 12.22 4.86 10.25
N ASN A 74 13.48 5.23 10.26
CA ASN A 74 14.51 4.43 10.89
C ASN A 74 15.57 5.37 11.45
N GLU A 75 16.60 4.83 12.09
CA GLU A 75 17.64 5.65 12.68
C GLU A 75 18.29 6.52 11.61
N GLY A 76 18.27 7.81 11.84
CA GLY A 76 18.89 8.78 10.94
C GLY A 76 18.07 9.15 9.71
N LYS A 77 16.89 8.55 9.52
CA LYS A 77 16.02 8.82 8.37
C LYS A 77 14.58 8.95 8.82
N SER A 78 14.10 10.17 8.95
CA SER A 78 12.69 10.45 9.26
C SER A 78 11.96 10.93 8.03
N MET A 79 10.70 10.58 7.92
CA MET A 79 9.87 10.95 6.77
C MET A 79 9.18 12.29 6.96
N PHE A 80 8.97 12.68 8.22
CA PHE A 80 8.43 13.98 8.60
C PHE A 80 9.39 14.66 9.57
N ALA A 81 9.34 15.99 9.60
CA ALA A 81 10.05 16.73 10.64
C ALA A 81 9.46 16.33 12.01
N SER A 82 10.31 16.32 13.03
CA SER A 82 9.93 15.87 14.37
C SER A 82 8.68 16.62 14.88
N GLY A 83 7.69 15.84 15.32
CA GLY A 83 6.43 16.40 15.83
C GLY A 83 5.64 17.22 14.82
N SER A 84 5.91 17.09 13.54
CA SER A 84 5.37 17.94 12.50
C SER A 84 4.65 17.11 11.43
N THR A 85 3.84 17.79 10.64
CA THR A 85 3.20 17.23 9.44
C THR A 85 3.95 17.63 8.17
N GLN A 86 5.08 18.28 8.30
CA GLN A 86 5.88 18.67 7.15
C GLN A 86 6.69 17.48 6.66
N MET A 87 6.45 17.08 5.42
CA MET A 87 7.18 15.98 4.81
C MET A 87 8.59 16.39 4.44
N ASN A 88 9.53 15.48 4.65
CA ASN A 88 10.88 15.62 4.13
C ASN A 88 10.88 15.26 2.63
N ASP A 89 11.93 15.70 1.95
CA ASP A 89 12.08 15.40 0.52
C ASP A 89 12.11 13.90 0.24
N ASP A 90 12.74 13.13 1.13
CA ASP A 90 12.80 11.66 1.00
C ASP A 90 11.40 11.05 0.97
N MET A 91 10.50 11.52 1.84
CA MET A 91 9.11 11.06 1.84
C MET A 91 8.41 11.37 0.52
N ARG A 92 8.61 12.58 -0.01
CA ARG A 92 8.01 12.96 -1.28
C ARG A 92 8.52 12.10 -2.43
N LYS A 93 9.81 11.82 -2.44
CA LYS A 93 10.41 10.96 -3.47
C LYS A 93 9.85 9.55 -3.42
N LEU A 94 9.73 8.98 -2.22
CA LEU A 94 9.14 7.66 -2.04
C LEU A 94 7.67 7.64 -2.49
N LEU A 95 6.90 8.63 -2.08
CA LEU A 95 5.49 8.73 -2.48
C LEU A 95 5.32 8.83 -3.99
N THR A 96 6.20 9.55 -4.67
CA THR A 96 6.18 9.65 -6.13
C THR A 96 6.31 8.26 -6.77
N LYS A 97 7.23 7.44 -6.25
CA LYS A 97 7.41 6.07 -6.75
C LYS A 97 6.19 5.19 -6.43
N VAL A 98 5.64 5.36 -5.24
CA VAL A 98 4.43 4.63 -4.85
C VAL A 98 3.27 4.94 -5.81
N VAL A 99 3.02 6.23 -6.10
CA VAL A 99 1.95 6.63 -7.02
C VAL A 99 2.16 6.03 -8.41
N GLN A 100 3.40 6.02 -8.90
CA GLN A 100 3.72 5.41 -10.19
C GLN A 100 3.40 3.91 -10.21
N ALA A 101 3.66 3.22 -9.11
CA ALA A 101 3.44 1.78 -9.02
C ALA A 101 1.96 1.42 -8.87
N ILE A 102 1.21 2.15 -8.05
CA ILE A 102 -0.17 1.81 -7.73
C ILE A 102 -1.20 2.57 -8.58
N GLY A 103 -0.76 3.61 -9.29
CA GLY A 103 -1.64 4.42 -10.13
C GLY A 103 -2.41 3.61 -11.16
N PRO A 104 -1.78 2.64 -11.86
CA PRO A 104 -2.47 1.82 -12.85
C PRO A 104 -3.54 0.89 -12.30
N LEU A 105 -3.55 0.65 -10.99
CA LEU A 105 -4.53 -0.23 -10.35
C LEU A 105 -5.81 0.54 -10.04
N ASN A 106 -6.91 -0.19 -9.89
CA ASN A 106 -8.22 0.41 -9.61
C ASN A 106 -8.69 0.20 -8.16
N ASN A 107 -7.85 -0.44 -7.36
CA ASN A 107 -8.21 -0.79 -5.99
C ASN A 107 -8.42 0.44 -5.13
N LYS A 108 -9.38 0.37 -4.23
CA LYS A 108 -9.58 1.40 -3.21
C LYS A 108 -8.42 1.39 -2.23
N ILE A 109 -8.14 2.54 -1.65
CA ILE A 109 -6.95 2.76 -0.84
C ILE A 109 -7.31 3.31 0.51
N ALA A 110 -6.70 2.76 1.55
CA ALA A 110 -6.69 3.34 2.90
C ALA A 110 -5.31 3.92 3.19
N ILE A 111 -5.29 5.06 3.87
CA ILE A 111 -4.05 5.66 4.37
C ILE A 111 -4.16 5.71 5.89
N ARG A 112 -3.20 5.10 6.58
CA ARG A 112 -3.18 5.05 8.03
C ARG A 112 -1.85 5.60 8.55
N GLY A 113 -1.95 6.56 9.46
CA GLY A 113 -0.78 7.12 10.14
C GLY A 113 -0.58 6.43 11.49
N HIS A 114 0.70 6.21 11.85
CA HIS A 114 1.08 5.58 13.09
C HIS A 114 2.23 6.33 13.74
N THR A 115 2.24 6.37 15.07
CA THR A 115 3.35 6.92 15.84
C THR A 115 4.05 5.81 16.61
N ASP A 116 5.20 6.13 17.20
CA ASP A 116 5.76 5.28 18.25
C ASP A 116 5.07 5.65 19.58
N ALA A 117 5.46 4.96 20.65
CA ALA A 117 4.84 5.15 21.96
C ALA A 117 5.38 6.34 22.73
N THR A 118 6.24 7.16 22.15
CA THR A 118 6.74 8.37 22.81
C THR A 118 5.61 9.38 22.93
N PRO A 119 5.32 9.88 24.12
CA PRO A 119 4.27 10.88 24.30
C PRO A 119 4.59 12.14 23.49
N PHE A 120 3.55 12.67 22.81
CA PHE A 120 3.70 13.87 22.00
C PHE A 120 3.30 15.09 22.83
N ALA A 121 4.28 15.99 23.09
CA ALA A 121 4.03 17.28 23.72
C ALA A 121 3.22 17.22 25.03
N ASN A 122 3.38 16.15 25.82
CA ASN A 122 2.66 15.93 27.08
C ASN A 122 1.12 15.98 26.91
N ASN A 123 0.65 15.72 25.70
CA ASN A 123 -0.76 15.71 25.37
C ASN A 123 -1.20 14.26 25.16
N PRO A 124 -2.12 13.72 26.00
CA PRO A 124 -2.55 12.33 25.85
C PRO A 124 -3.18 12.01 24.49
N GLN A 125 -3.68 13.03 23.81
CA GLN A 125 -4.28 12.85 22.46
C GLN A 125 -3.35 13.28 21.35
N GLY A 126 -2.13 13.71 21.67
CA GLY A 126 -1.21 14.26 20.67
C GLY A 126 -0.82 13.27 19.58
N ASN A 127 -0.62 12.00 19.94
CA ASN A 127 -0.29 10.97 18.96
C ASN A 127 -1.48 10.67 18.03
N TRP A 128 -2.70 10.74 18.53
CA TRP A 128 -3.90 10.60 17.70
C TRP A 128 -3.98 11.74 16.68
N ASP A 129 -3.81 12.98 17.12
CA ASP A 129 -3.86 14.14 16.24
C ASP A 129 -2.72 14.09 15.22
N LEU A 130 -1.50 13.82 15.68
CA LEU A 130 -0.34 13.78 14.80
C LEU A 130 -0.47 12.73 13.72
N SER A 131 -0.86 11.51 14.10
CA SER A 131 -1.01 10.41 13.14
C SER A 131 -2.12 10.69 12.13
N SER A 132 -3.23 11.26 12.58
CA SER A 132 -4.34 11.62 11.69
C SER A 132 -3.95 12.71 10.72
N GLN A 133 -3.26 13.74 11.18
CA GLN A 133 -2.80 14.83 10.33
C GLN A 133 -1.77 14.38 9.32
N ARG A 134 -0.86 13.51 9.71
CA ARG A 134 0.13 12.94 8.78
C ARG A 134 -0.53 12.09 7.71
N ALA A 135 -1.54 11.32 8.06
CA ALA A 135 -2.32 10.57 7.08
C ALA A 135 -3.02 11.51 6.09
N SER A 136 -3.59 12.60 6.60
CA SER A 136 -4.28 13.59 5.77
C SER A 136 -3.31 14.32 4.83
N VAL A 137 -2.13 14.69 5.32
CA VAL A 137 -1.12 15.34 4.49
C VAL A 137 -0.62 14.37 3.41
N THR A 138 -0.51 13.09 3.74
CA THR A 138 -0.13 12.07 2.76
C THR A 138 -1.18 11.95 1.66
N LEU A 139 -2.47 11.97 2.02
CA LEU A 139 -3.55 12.00 1.02
C LEU A 139 -3.37 13.17 0.06
N LYS A 140 -3.16 14.37 0.59
CA LYS A 140 -2.99 15.56 -0.24
C LYS A 140 -1.79 15.42 -1.18
N ALA A 141 -0.69 14.87 -0.69
CA ALA A 141 0.50 14.65 -1.51
C ALA A 141 0.23 13.64 -2.63
N LEU A 142 -0.42 12.52 -2.31
CA LEU A 142 -0.72 11.49 -3.31
C LEU A 142 -1.63 12.03 -4.41
N THR A 143 -2.66 12.78 -4.05
CA THR A 143 -3.57 13.35 -5.04
C THR A 143 -2.87 14.41 -5.88
N ALA A 144 -2.01 15.23 -5.29
CA ALA A 144 -1.22 16.20 -6.03
C ALA A 144 -0.25 15.53 -7.01
N MET A 145 0.19 14.32 -6.70
CA MET A 145 1.07 13.53 -7.55
C MET A 145 0.32 12.75 -8.65
N GLY A 146 -1.01 12.85 -8.69
CA GLY A 146 -1.82 12.26 -9.74
C GLY A 146 -2.69 11.08 -9.35
N LEU A 147 -2.70 10.68 -8.08
CA LEU A 147 -3.61 9.62 -7.65
C LEU A 147 -5.05 10.14 -7.67
N SER A 148 -5.95 9.38 -8.29
CA SER A 148 -7.36 9.79 -8.37
C SER A 148 -8.00 9.83 -6.98
N PRO A 149 -8.65 10.95 -6.59
CA PRO A 149 -9.33 11.04 -5.32
C PRO A 149 -10.41 9.98 -5.11
N ASN A 150 -10.98 9.48 -6.19
CA ASN A 150 -12.03 8.44 -6.12
C ASN A 150 -11.52 7.12 -5.58
N ARG A 151 -10.21 6.93 -5.51
CA ARG A 151 -9.62 5.71 -4.98
C ARG A 151 -9.54 5.69 -3.46
N LEU A 152 -9.71 6.82 -2.82
CA LEU A 152 -9.56 6.91 -1.37
C LEU A 152 -10.82 6.41 -0.67
N ALA A 153 -10.66 5.42 0.20
CA ALA A 153 -11.75 4.84 0.97
C ALA A 153 -11.65 5.19 2.46
N ASP A 154 -10.44 5.39 2.96
CA ASP A 154 -10.23 5.66 4.38
C ASP A 154 -8.94 6.43 4.59
N VAL A 155 -8.98 7.41 5.49
CA VAL A 155 -7.80 8.15 5.93
C VAL A 155 -7.91 8.28 7.43
N SER A 156 -7.00 7.67 8.17
CA SER A 156 -7.11 7.61 9.63
C SER A 156 -5.77 7.65 10.33
N GLY A 157 -5.79 8.10 11.59
CA GLY A 157 -4.68 8.01 12.51
C GLY A 157 -4.91 6.91 13.52
N ARG A 158 -3.86 6.16 13.84
CA ARG A 158 -3.91 5.04 14.77
C ARG A 158 -3.08 5.28 16.02
N ALA A 159 -2.47 6.44 16.14
CA ALA A 159 -1.57 6.75 17.26
C ALA A 159 -0.53 5.64 17.42
N GLU A 160 -0.24 5.23 18.65
CA GLU A 160 0.70 4.15 18.95
C GLU A 160 0.04 2.79 19.14
N MET A 161 -1.22 2.66 18.76
CA MET A 161 -2.05 1.49 19.11
C MET A 161 -1.74 0.23 18.30
N ASP A 162 -1.16 0.39 17.10
CA ASP A 162 -0.83 -0.74 16.22
C ASP A 162 0.66 -0.75 15.92
N PRO A 163 1.53 -1.07 16.88
CA PRO A 163 2.96 -1.03 16.63
C PRO A 163 3.41 -2.12 15.66
N LEU A 164 4.35 -1.74 14.77
CA LEU A 164 5.00 -2.71 13.89
C LEU A 164 5.93 -3.62 14.71
N PHE A 165 6.53 -3.07 15.76
CA PHE A 165 7.42 -3.76 16.68
C PHE A 165 6.86 -3.65 18.09
N PRO A 166 5.92 -4.52 18.48
CA PRO A 166 5.29 -4.46 19.82
C PRO A 166 6.29 -4.65 20.96
N GLU A 167 7.35 -5.39 20.72
CA GLU A 167 8.38 -5.66 21.73
C GLU A 167 9.26 -4.45 21.98
N ASN A 168 9.23 -3.47 21.11
CA ASN A 168 9.95 -2.20 21.26
C ASN A 168 9.03 -1.06 20.85
N PRO A 169 8.12 -0.62 21.76
CA PRO A 169 7.09 0.36 21.39
C PRO A 169 7.64 1.72 20.94
N LYS A 170 8.86 2.06 21.33
CA LYS A 170 9.50 3.32 20.95
C LYS A 170 10.42 3.19 19.75
N ASP A 171 10.42 2.05 19.08
CA ASP A 171 11.20 1.85 17.87
C ASP A 171 10.78 2.88 16.81
N PRO A 172 11.74 3.59 16.19
CA PRO A 172 11.41 4.58 15.16
C PRO A 172 10.61 3.99 14.00
N ARG A 173 10.76 2.72 13.70
CA ARG A 173 10.01 2.06 12.62
C ARG A 173 8.52 1.91 12.92
N ASN A 174 8.09 2.15 14.16
CA ASN A 174 6.67 2.24 14.50
C ASN A 174 6.05 3.53 13.95
N ARG A 175 6.85 4.58 13.74
CA ARG A 175 6.40 5.81 13.07
C ARG A 175 6.35 5.53 11.58
N ARG A 176 5.15 5.50 11.03
CA ARG A 176 5.00 5.12 9.63
C ARG A 176 3.67 5.58 9.06
N ILE A 177 3.63 5.58 7.73
CA ILE A 177 2.39 5.71 6.96
C ILE A 177 2.18 4.39 6.26
N SER A 178 1.00 3.80 6.44
CA SER A 178 0.59 2.60 5.73
C SER A 178 -0.39 2.98 4.63
N ILE A 179 -0.15 2.48 3.43
CA ILE A 179 -1.01 2.66 2.27
C ILE A 179 -1.48 1.26 1.89
N ILE A 180 -2.78 1.01 2.01
CA ILE A 180 -3.33 -0.32 1.80
C ILE A 180 -4.24 -0.28 0.57
N LEU A 181 -3.94 -1.15 -0.41
CA LEU A 181 -4.78 -1.35 -1.57
C LEU A 181 -5.71 -2.52 -1.27
N PHE A 182 -6.99 -2.23 -1.11
CA PHE A 182 -7.96 -3.26 -0.75
C PHE A 182 -8.20 -4.25 -1.88
N LYS A 183 -8.34 -5.51 -1.52
CA LYS A 183 -8.76 -6.53 -2.47
C LYS A 183 -10.14 -6.20 -3.01
N GLN A 184 -10.33 -6.40 -4.30
CA GLN A 184 -11.63 -6.29 -4.95
C GLN A 184 -12.22 -7.66 -5.23
N ALA A 185 -11.35 -8.64 -5.50
CA ALA A 185 -11.77 -9.98 -5.84
C ALA A 185 -12.27 -10.71 -4.60
N GLN A 186 -13.41 -11.46 -4.72
CA GLN A 186 -14.01 -12.23 -3.66
C GLN A 186 -14.22 -13.66 -4.10
#